data_1bf848c7e813eb24017161364e10de76
#
_entry.id   1bf848c7e813eb24017161364e10de76
#
_cell.length_a   1.000
_cell.length_b   1.000
_cell.length_c   1.000
_cell.angle_alpha   90.00
_cell.angle_beta   90.00
_cell.angle_gamma   90.00
#
_symmetry.space_group_name_H-M   'P 1'
#
loop_
_entity.id
_entity.type
_entity.pdbx_description
1 polymer ?
#
loop_
_entity_poly.entity_id
_entity_poly.type
_entity_poly.pdbx_seq_one_letter_code
_entity_poly.pdbx_strand_id
1 'polypeptide(L)'
;MVLALILLVVGGLILTPLLGLMSTGLLAGQVYERKMDELYAADAGIEDAVWKIQQQVEQLPVPGCGGEEPEPWSYNITDSINKINGKNVEVTITYVNALTYRVNSIATGNGSRTEVEAYVMRNIITADYTGISNNVITSPCDYELQGPSQVNPPEGEEHGPVGNYTGDWPTAEVLSEVYWEDVEDEIPYTLDTLDVNDYADGFGPLYRDGTLKIINTGTAGLSVTLNGTIYITSNTLIGMTDQNFILDLNGQTIFVEDDTGAAPEDDPCNPAENQYALRIGTKCTMTGSGCIIAVGGIEFKPNLDCNPDDHIFVLSVRGVTHLQPNGDFYGTLAGLAEVYIQNGDANWVDPSGADLNFPYIAEIGTLGSIATWELI
;
A
#
# COMPACT_ATOMS: atom_id res chain seq x y z
N MET A 1 -70.76 30.90 37.99
CA MET A 1 -69.50 31.70 38.22
C MET A 1 -68.39 30.90 38.89
N VAL A 2 -68.64 30.21 40.02
CA VAL A 2 -67.64 29.46 40.78
C VAL A 2 -66.95 28.36 39.92
N LEU A 3 -67.71 27.58 39.13
CA LEU A 3 -67.20 26.51 38.29
C LEU A 3 -66.30 27.02 37.20
N ALA A 4 -66.61 28.16 36.60
CA ALA A 4 -65.68 28.79 35.55
C ALA A 4 -64.40 29.26 36.16
N LEU A 5 -64.38 29.75 37.37
CA LEU A 5 -63.21 30.21 38.07
C LEU A 5 -62.26 29.04 38.43
N ILE A 6 -62.90 27.92 38.91
CA ILE A 6 -62.18 26.68 39.18
C ILE A 6 -61.50 26.13 37.90
N LEU A 7 -62.20 26.08 36.78
CA LEU A 7 -61.70 25.62 35.50
C LEU A 7 -60.50 26.52 34.98
N LEU A 8 -60.64 27.82 35.20
CA LEU A 8 -59.60 28.77 34.81
C LEU A 8 -58.30 28.60 35.64
N VAL A 9 -58.48 28.36 36.96
CA VAL A 9 -57.34 28.12 37.87
C VAL A 9 -56.66 26.79 37.52
N VAL A 10 -57.47 25.72 37.35
CA VAL A 10 -56.97 24.37 37.01
C VAL A 10 -56.30 24.38 35.62
N GLY A 11 -56.92 25.06 34.63
CA GLY A 11 -56.35 25.22 33.31
C GLY A 11 -55.02 25.98 33.31
N GLY A 12 -54.90 27.07 34.08
CA GLY A 12 -53.68 27.83 34.26
C GLY A 12 -52.54 27.00 34.93
N LEU A 13 -52.90 26.20 35.92
CA LEU A 13 -51.95 25.33 36.62
C LEU A 13 -51.37 24.22 35.71
N ILE A 14 -52.13 23.74 34.73
CA ILE A 14 -51.69 22.71 33.78
C ILE A 14 -50.97 23.33 32.59
N LEU A 15 -51.48 24.43 32.06
CA LEU A 15 -50.92 25.05 30.86
C LEU A 15 -49.51 25.65 31.10
N THR A 16 -49.26 26.22 32.29
CA THR A 16 -47.98 26.85 32.60
C THR A 16 -46.79 25.87 32.52
N PRO A 17 -46.80 24.68 33.17
CA PRO A 17 -45.72 23.72 33.07
C PRO A 17 -45.63 23.10 31.66
N LEU A 18 -46.76 22.94 30.94
CA LEU A 18 -46.79 22.41 29.59
C LEU A 18 -46.09 23.38 28.60
N LEU A 19 -46.37 24.68 28.70
CA LEU A 19 -45.68 25.72 27.92
C LEU A 19 -44.19 25.78 28.27
N GLY A 20 -43.80 25.59 29.54
CA GLY A 20 -42.40 25.46 29.97
C GLY A 20 -41.69 24.28 29.33
N LEU A 21 -42.34 23.10 29.31
CA LEU A 21 -41.80 21.93 28.63
C LEU A 21 -41.67 22.12 27.11
N MET A 22 -42.65 22.73 26.47
CA MET A 22 -42.55 23.06 25.03
C MET A 22 -41.46 24.04 24.73
N SER A 23 -41.25 25.06 25.56
CA SER A 23 -40.18 26.03 25.42
C SER A 23 -38.78 25.39 25.57
N THR A 24 -38.59 24.53 26.57
CA THR A 24 -37.34 23.79 26.77
C THR A 24 -37.07 22.81 25.63
N GLY A 25 -38.11 22.13 25.12
CA GLY A 25 -38.00 21.25 23.97
C GLY A 25 -37.59 21.99 22.68
N LEU A 26 -38.16 23.18 22.42
CA LEU A 26 -37.80 24.01 21.28
C LEU A 26 -36.36 24.53 21.39
N LEU A 27 -35.92 24.96 22.58
CA LEU A 27 -34.55 25.42 22.80
C LEU A 27 -33.55 24.28 22.63
N ALA A 28 -33.86 23.10 23.18
CA ALA A 28 -33.05 21.92 22.99
C ALA A 28 -32.92 21.55 21.49
N GLY A 29 -34.05 21.57 20.75
CA GLY A 29 -34.08 21.33 19.31
C GLY A 29 -33.17 22.29 18.54
N GLN A 30 -33.22 23.60 18.85
CA GLN A 30 -32.36 24.61 18.23
C GLN A 30 -30.87 24.40 18.56
N VAL A 31 -30.54 23.95 19.76
CA VAL A 31 -29.13 23.60 20.13
C VAL A 31 -28.66 22.41 19.34
N TYR A 32 -29.47 21.37 19.23
CA TYR A 32 -29.16 20.19 18.42
C TYR A 32 -28.95 20.54 16.95
N GLU A 33 -29.88 21.31 16.36
CA GLU A 33 -29.77 21.74 14.97
C GLU A 33 -28.47 22.51 14.71
N ARG A 34 -28.11 23.44 15.58
CA ARG A 34 -26.84 24.19 15.46
C ARG A 34 -25.61 23.28 15.57
N LYS A 35 -25.63 22.31 16.48
CA LYS A 35 -24.54 21.36 16.66
C LYS A 35 -24.39 20.44 15.43
N MET A 36 -25.51 19.99 14.88
CA MET A 36 -25.50 19.21 13.64
C MET A 36 -24.95 19.99 12.46
N ASP A 37 -25.34 21.27 12.31
CA ASP A 37 -24.83 22.14 11.25
C ASP A 37 -23.30 22.35 11.36
N GLU A 38 -22.77 22.43 12.59
CA GLU A 38 -21.34 22.56 12.84
C GLU A 38 -20.62 21.25 12.54
N LEU A 39 -21.17 20.12 12.98
CA LEU A 39 -20.58 18.81 12.71
C LEU A 39 -20.55 18.51 11.21
N TYR A 40 -21.63 18.73 10.48
CA TYR A 40 -21.65 18.57 9.03
C TYR A 40 -20.67 19.51 8.31
N ALA A 41 -20.50 20.73 8.82
CA ALA A 41 -19.54 21.66 8.24
C ALA A 41 -18.10 21.19 8.47
N ALA A 42 -17.78 20.67 9.67
CA ALA A 42 -16.46 20.12 9.97
C ALA A 42 -16.19 18.83 9.18
N ASP A 43 -17.19 17.95 9.06
CA ASP A 43 -17.12 16.73 8.28
C ASP A 43 -16.85 17.01 6.79
N ALA A 44 -17.53 17.99 6.22
CA ALA A 44 -17.23 18.44 4.85
C ALA A 44 -15.79 18.93 4.68
N GLY A 45 -15.14 19.44 5.75
CA GLY A 45 -13.73 19.76 5.78
C GLY A 45 -12.84 18.54 5.69
N ILE A 46 -13.22 17.46 6.38
CA ILE A 46 -12.50 16.18 6.25
C ILE A 46 -12.64 15.61 4.83
N GLU A 47 -13.87 15.60 4.28
CA GLU A 47 -14.11 15.11 2.91
C GLU A 47 -13.30 15.88 1.85
N ASP A 48 -13.23 17.22 1.97
CA ASP A 48 -12.41 18.05 1.07
C ASP A 48 -10.91 17.74 1.21
N ALA A 49 -10.43 17.53 2.43
CA ALA A 49 -9.04 17.12 2.67
C ALA A 49 -8.74 15.73 2.10
N VAL A 50 -9.64 14.77 2.30
CA VAL A 50 -9.53 13.42 1.72
C VAL A 50 -9.40 13.50 0.21
N TRP A 51 -10.25 14.30 -0.44
CA TRP A 51 -10.19 14.52 -1.88
C TRP A 51 -8.84 15.14 -2.31
N LYS A 52 -8.32 16.15 -1.58
CA LYS A 52 -7.04 16.79 -1.88
C LYS A 52 -5.85 15.82 -1.69
N ILE A 53 -5.89 15.00 -0.65
CA ILE A 53 -4.87 13.97 -0.39
C ILE A 53 -4.89 12.94 -1.52
N GLN A 54 -6.07 12.50 -1.96
CA GLN A 54 -6.22 11.55 -3.06
C GLN A 54 -5.75 12.13 -4.40
N GLN A 55 -6.00 13.40 -4.66
CA GLN A 55 -5.56 14.08 -5.90
C GLN A 55 -4.10 14.54 -5.85
N GLN A 56 -3.37 14.25 -4.77
CA GLN A 56 -1.95 14.62 -4.60
C GLN A 56 -1.66 16.08 -4.96
N VAL A 57 -2.49 16.99 -4.45
CA VAL A 57 -2.29 18.42 -4.75
C VAL A 57 -0.90 18.89 -4.29
N GLU A 58 -0.26 19.78 -5.08
CA GLU A 58 1.12 20.25 -4.90
C GLU A 58 1.43 20.84 -3.50
N GLN A 59 0.41 21.29 -2.77
CA GLN A 59 0.55 21.90 -1.45
C GLN A 59 0.56 20.91 -0.29
N LEU A 60 0.39 19.61 -0.53
CA LEU A 60 0.43 18.62 0.55
C LEU A 60 1.80 18.62 1.24
N PRO A 61 1.83 18.53 2.58
CA PRO A 61 3.09 18.42 3.30
C PRO A 61 3.77 17.09 2.96
N VAL A 62 4.98 17.18 2.42
CA VAL A 62 5.84 16.03 2.13
C VAL A 62 7.22 16.26 2.74
N PRO A 63 7.92 15.25 3.23
CA PRO A 63 9.27 15.38 3.76
C PRO A 63 10.20 15.97 2.70
N GLY A 64 10.99 16.97 3.08
CA GLY A 64 12.05 17.51 2.24
C GLY A 64 13.26 16.58 2.22
N CYS A 65 14.08 16.64 1.14
CA CYS A 65 15.39 15.98 1.07
C CYS A 65 16.28 16.49 2.22
N GLY A 66 16.34 15.76 3.34
CA GLY A 66 17.11 16.15 4.53
C GLY A 66 16.48 15.77 5.86
N GLY A 67 15.30 15.12 5.87
CA GLY A 67 14.67 14.61 7.08
C GLY A 67 14.06 15.70 7.99
N GLU A 68 13.76 16.88 7.45
CA GLU A 68 13.00 17.91 8.17
C GLU A 68 11.50 17.53 8.14
N GLU A 69 10.86 17.56 9.31
CA GLU A 69 9.40 17.37 9.39
C GLU A 69 8.70 18.45 8.54
N PRO A 70 7.79 18.07 7.64
CA PRO A 70 7.11 19.02 6.79
C PRO A 70 6.16 19.91 7.60
N GLU A 71 6.12 21.19 7.27
CA GLU A 71 5.19 22.14 7.89
C GLU A 71 3.73 21.76 7.55
N PRO A 72 2.81 21.78 8.52
CA PRO A 72 1.41 21.50 8.27
C PRO A 72 0.81 22.48 7.26
N TRP A 73 -0.02 21.98 6.36
CA TRP A 73 -0.76 22.83 5.41
C TRP A 73 -2.15 23.16 5.95
N SER A 74 -2.41 24.47 6.16
CA SER A 74 -3.71 24.95 6.59
C SER A 74 -4.38 25.80 5.51
N TYR A 75 -5.69 25.59 5.32
CA TYR A 75 -6.50 26.35 4.37
C TYR A 75 -7.95 26.49 4.86
N ASN A 76 -8.65 27.45 4.28
CA ASN A 76 -10.08 27.62 4.53
C ASN A 76 -10.87 27.15 3.30
N ILE A 77 -11.93 26.35 3.53
CA ILE A 77 -12.81 25.89 2.43
C ILE A 77 -13.68 27.02 1.90
N THR A 78 -13.73 28.14 2.60
CA THR A 78 -14.60 29.25 2.24
C THR A 78 -13.98 30.17 1.22
N ASP A 79 -14.45 30.08 0.00
CA ASP A 79 -14.58 31.24 -0.86
C ASP A 79 -15.65 32.18 -0.27
N SER A 80 -15.46 33.49 -0.46
CA SER A 80 -16.23 34.57 0.14
C SER A 80 -17.76 34.54 -0.08
N ILE A 81 -18.30 33.52 -0.74
CA ILE A 81 -19.72 33.39 -1.12
C ILE A 81 -20.36 32.14 -0.48
N ASN A 82 -19.63 31.09 -0.13
CA ASN A 82 -20.21 29.83 0.30
C ASN A 82 -19.65 29.35 1.65
N LYS A 83 -20.26 29.79 2.74
CA LYS A 83 -20.09 29.14 4.04
C LYS A 83 -20.78 27.79 4.00
N ILE A 84 -20.14 26.74 4.48
CA ILE A 84 -20.78 25.43 4.64
C ILE A 84 -21.74 25.53 5.82
N ASN A 85 -23.03 25.40 5.56
CA ASN A 85 -24.10 25.59 6.57
C ASN A 85 -23.97 26.89 7.38
N GLY A 86 -23.46 27.97 6.75
CA GLY A 86 -23.25 29.26 7.40
C GLY A 86 -22.05 29.31 8.35
N LYS A 87 -21.18 28.30 8.35
CA LYS A 87 -19.96 28.18 9.16
C LYS A 87 -18.71 28.44 8.33
N ASN A 88 -17.69 28.97 8.98
CA ASN A 88 -16.33 29.00 8.42
C ASN A 88 -15.66 27.66 8.78
N VAL A 89 -15.01 27.03 7.80
CA VAL A 89 -14.30 25.77 8.00
C VAL A 89 -12.84 25.98 7.69
N GLU A 90 -12.00 25.77 8.67
CA GLU A 90 -10.55 25.74 8.57
C GLU A 90 -10.07 24.28 8.64
N VAL A 91 -9.24 23.88 7.69
CA VAL A 91 -8.70 22.53 7.59
C VAL A 91 -7.19 22.60 7.70
N THR A 92 -6.61 21.75 8.52
CA THR A 92 -5.17 21.57 8.65
C THR A 92 -4.81 20.14 8.35
N ILE A 93 -3.93 19.93 7.37
CA ILE A 93 -3.36 18.64 6.99
C ILE A 93 -1.94 18.59 7.53
N THR A 94 -1.64 17.56 8.33
CA THR A 94 -0.32 17.31 8.92
C THR A 94 0.18 15.97 8.40
N TYR A 95 1.41 15.92 7.93
CA TYR A 95 2.08 14.67 7.59
C TYR A 95 2.35 13.85 8.87
N VAL A 96 2.04 12.58 8.85
CA VAL A 96 2.35 11.64 9.93
C VAL A 96 3.43 10.67 9.46
N ASN A 97 3.19 10.05 8.30
CA ASN A 97 4.12 9.17 7.61
C ASN A 97 3.78 9.16 6.11
N ALA A 98 4.52 8.44 5.27
CA ALA A 98 4.30 8.44 3.81
C ALA A 98 2.89 7.99 3.41
N LEU A 99 2.23 7.18 4.23
CA LEU A 99 0.88 6.63 3.98
C LEU A 99 -0.22 7.39 4.69
N THR A 100 0.09 8.20 5.73
CA THR A 100 -0.93 8.72 6.64
C THR A 100 -0.79 10.22 6.84
N TYR A 101 -1.91 10.90 6.69
CA TYR A 101 -2.08 12.30 7.07
C TYR A 101 -3.06 12.42 8.22
N ARG A 102 -2.73 13.26 9.18
CA ARG A 102 -3.69 13.72 10.19
C ARG A 102 -4.39 14.96 9.66
N VAL A 103 -5.71 14.91 9.57
CA VAL A 103 -6.56 16.00 9.13
C VAL A 103 -7.35 16.52 10.32
N ASN A 104 -7.22 17.82 10.58
CA ASN A 104 -8.01 18.52 11.59
C ASN A 104 -8.92 19.52 10.89
N SER A 105 -10.23 19.41 11.10
CA SER A 105 -11.24 20.31 10.53
C SER A 105 -12.01 21.03 11.62
N ILE A 106 -12.00 22.36 11.57
CA ILE A 106 -12.61 23.25 12.56
C ILE A 106 -13.70 24.07 11.92
N ALA A 107 -14.96 23.79 12.31
CA ALA A 107 -16.10 24.61 11.93
C ALA A 107 -16.41 25.66 12.99
N THR A 108 -16.46 26.93 12.60
CA THR A 108 -16.76 28.06 13.50
C THR A 108 -17.93 28.89 12.99
N GLY A 109 -18.80 29.31 13.91
CA GLY A 109 -19.89 30.20 13.59
C GLY A 109 -20.77 30.52 14.80
N ASN A 110 -21.33 31.72 14.84
CA ASN A 110 -22.26 32.17 15.89
C ASN A 110 -21.77 31.96 17.33
N GLY A 111 -20.43 32.06 17.55
CA GLY A 111 -19.83 31.94 18.88
C GLY A 111 -19.65 30.48 19.36
N SER A 112 -19.82 29.49 18.48
CA SER A 112 -19.56 28.09 18.73
C SER A 112 -18.46 27.55 17.83
N ARG A 113 -17.81 26.47 18.26
CA ARG A 113 -16.73 25.77 17.56
C ARG A 113 -16.95 24.26 17.66
N THR A 114 -16.80 23.57 16.57
CA THR A 114 -16.73 22.10 16.51
C THR A 114 -15.47 21.71 15.77
N GLU A 115 -14.74 20.75 16.31
CA GLU A 115 -13.49 20.24 15.78
C GLU A 115 -13.62 18.75 15.55
N VAL A 116 -13.18 18.28 14.38
CA VAL A 116 -13.15 16.87 13.99
C VAL A 116 -11.74 16.56 13.55
N GLU A 117 -11.16 15.51 14.11
CA GLU A 117 -9.87 14.98 13.71
C GLU A 117 -10.07 13.62 13.02
N ALA A 118 -9.36 13.41 11.92
CA ALA A 118 -9.35 12.15 11.19
C ALA A 118 -7.92 11.79 10.77
N TYR A 119 -7.61 10.51 10.81
CA TYR A 119 -6.41 9.96 10.19
C TYR A 119 -6.83 9.45 8.82
N VAL A 120 -6.27 10.04 7.78
CA VAL A 120 -6.56 9.72 6.39
C VAL A 120 -5.37 8.97 5.84
N MET A 121 -5.56 7.71 5.54
CA MET A 121 -4.56 6.95 4.81
C MET A 121 -4.53 7.45 3.37
N ARG A 122 -3.35 7.86 2.94
CA ARG A 122 -3.08 8.12 1.53
C ARG A 122 -3.23 6.80 0.81
N ASN A 123 -4.29 6.68 0.04
CA ASN A 123 -4.38 5.56 -0.86
C ASN A 123 -3.31 5.77 -1.95
N ILE A 124 -2.17 5.09 -1.81
CA ILE A 124 -1.09 5.12 -2.80
C ILE A 124 -1.57 4.52 -4.13
N ILE A 125 -2.75 3.90 -4.14
CA ILE A 125 -3.43 3.32 -5.30
C ILE A 125 -3.85 4.38 -6.37
N THR A 126 -3.45 5.65 -6.26
CA THR A 126 -3.60 6.57 -7.39
C THR A 126 -2.45 6.50 -8.38
N ALA A 127 -1.36 5.84 -8.05
CA ALA A 127 -0.42 5.38 -9.05
C ALA A 127 -1.03 4.14 -9.71
N ASP A 128 -1.40 4.24 -10.96
CA ASP A 128 -1.97 3.12 -11.72
C ASP A 128 -0.83 2.15 -12.12
N TYR A 129 -0.42 1.31 -11.16
CA TYR A 129 0.58 0.27 -11.42
C TYR A 129 0.00 -0.95 -12.14
N THR A 130 -1.30 -0.95 -12.46
CA THR A 130 -1.91 -1.99 -13.28
C THR A 130 -1.20 -2.11 -14.62
N GLY A 131 -0.65 -1.00 -15.15
CA GLY A 131 0.18 -1.01 -16.34
C GLY A 131 1.46 -1.86 -16.22
N ILE A 132 2.01 -2.08 -15.00
CA ILE A 132 3.16 -2.95 -14.78
C ILE A 132 2.73 -4.42 -14.83
N SER A 133 1.68 -4.79 -14.08
CA SER A 133 1.20 -6.17 -13.99
C SER A 133 0.43 -6.64 -15.23
N ASN A 134 -0.05 -5.73 -16.07
CA ASN A 134 -0.74 -6.05 -17.32
C ASN A 134 0.18 -6.54 -18.43
N ASN A 135 1.47 -6.67 -18.20
CA ASN A 135 2.43 -7.13 -19.19
C ASN A 135 3.33 -8.24 -18.65
N VAL A 136 3.80 -9.13 -19.52
CA VAL A 136 4.81 -10.14 -19.13
C VAL A 136 6.11 -9.50 -18.68
N ILE A 137 6.52 -8.45 -19.41
CA ILE A 137 7.73 -7.68 -19.12
C ILE A 137 7.38 -6.19 -19.10
N THR A 138 7.82 -5.48 -18.08
CA THR A 138 7.70 -4.01 -18.01
C THR A 138 9.01 -3.40 -17.56
N SER A 139 9.55 -2.45 -18.31
CA SER A 139 10.73 -1.66 -17.93
C SER A 139 10.61 -0.22 -18.43
N PRO A 140 10.84 0.79 -17.58
CA PRO A 140 10.98 2.18 -18.01
C PRO A 140 12.17 2.42 -18.96
N CYS A 141 13.22 1.61 -18.88
CA CYS A 141 14.41 1.76 -19.74
C CYS A 141 14.40 0.75 -20.89
N ASP A 142 14.75 -0.50 -20.64
CA ASP A 142 14.88 -1.49 -21.73
C ASP A 142 14.61 -2.93 -21.26
N TYR A 143 14.53 -3.86 -22.18
CA TYR A 143 14.54 -5.29 -21.91
C TYR A 143 15.39 -6.02 -22.95
N GLU A 144 16.03 -7.12 -22.56
CA GLU A 144 16.82 -7.97 -23.43
C GLU A 144 16.42 -9.45 -23.31
N LEU A 145 16.25 -10.10 -24.47
CA LEU A 145 15.99 -11.53 -24.56
C LEU A 145 17.20 -12.24 -25.15
N GLN A 146 17.85 -13.12 -24.38
CA GLN A 146 18.99 -13.89 -24.83
C GLN A 146 18.70 -15.38 -25.03
N GLY A 147 19.33 -15.96 -26.05
CA GLY A 147 19.19 -17.38 -26.37
C GLY A 147 17.82 -17.72 -26.97
N PRO A 148 17.24 -18.90 -26.66
CA PRO A 148 15.95 -19.31 -27.14
C PRO A 148 14.77 -18.77 -26.34
N SER A 149 14.97 -17.71 -25.55
CA SER A 149 13.95 -17.11 -24.69
C SER A 149 12.74 -16.63 -25.48
N GLN A 150 11.55 -16.88 -25.00
CA GLN A 150 10.28 -16.44 -25.58
C GLN A 150 9.42 -15.74 -24.54
N VAL A 151 8.61 -14.79 -25.03
CA VAL A 151 7.59 -14.11 -24.25
C VAL A 151 6.24 -14.46 -24.90
N ASN A 152 5.37 -15.06 -24.12
CA ASN A 152 4.12 -15.59 -24.59
C ASN A 152 2.95 -14.82 -23.92
N PRO A 153 2.46 -13.73 -24.56
CA PRO A 153 1.19 -13.13 -24.15
C PRO A 153 0.02 -14.05 -24.52
N PRO A 154 -1.15 -13.92 -23.89
CA PRO A 154 -2.36 -14.62 -24.29
C PRO A 154 -2.71 -14.33 -25.75
N GLU A 155 -3.30 -15.31 -26.43
CA GLU A 155 -3.73 -15.13 -27.83
C GLU A 155 -4.74 -13.99 -27.95
N GLY A 156 -4.39 -12.96 -28.70
CA GLY A 156 -5.27 -11.85 -29.05
C GLY A 156 -5.24 -10.66 -28.10
N GLU A 157 -4.34 -10.65 -27.11
CA GLU A 157 -4.18 -9.57 -26.16
C GLU A 157 -2.79 -8.92 -26.23
N GLU A 158 -2.72 -7.60 -25.91
CA GLU A 158 -1.48 -6.82 -25.94
C GLU A 158 -0.78 -6.87 -24.56
N HIS A 159 -0.37 -8.05 -24.11
CA HIS A 159 0.34 -8.25 -22.84
C HIS A 159 1.82 -8.63 -23.05
N GLY A 160 2.39 -8.12 -24.12
CA GLY A 160 3.78 -8.39 -24.51
C GLY A 160 4.81 -7.66 -23.66
N PRO A 161 6.09 -7.74 -24.08
CA PRO A 161 7.14 -6.96 -23.43
C PRO A 161 7.00 -5.47 -23.75
N VAL A 162 7.09 -4.63 -22.71
CA VAL A 162 7.03 -3.16 -22.80
C VAL A 162 8.35 -2.58 -22.28
N GLY A 163 9.17 -2.07 -23.19
CA GLY A 163 10.29 -1.18 -22.89
C GLY A 163 9.89 0.29 -23.01
N ASN A 164 10.64 1.18 -22.38
CA ASN A 164 10.32 2.61 -22.29
C ASN A 164 8.93 2.89 -21.68
N TYR A 165 8.59 2.13 -20.65
CA TYR A 165 7.34 2.31 -19.93
C TYR A 165 7.30 3.70 -19.27
N THR A 166 6.22 4.45 -19.49
CA THR A 166 6.05 5.84 -19.05
C THR A 166 4.96 6.01 -17.99
N GLY A 167 4.36 4.92 -17.54
CA GLY A 167 3.38 4.95 -16.46
C GLY A 167 4.04 5.13 -15.09
N ASP A 168 3.22 5.16 -14.06
CA ASP A 168 3.70 5.30 -12.69
C ASP A 168 4.59 4.12 -12.29
N TRP A 169 5.70 4.41 -11.61
CA TRP A 169 6.66 3.42 -11.12
C TRP A 169 6.79 3.52 -9.60
N PRO A 170 6.76 2.40 -8.86
CA PRO A 170 6.83 2.44 -7.42
C PRO A 170 8.19 2.93 -6.93
N THR A 171 8.19 3.68 -5.83
CA THR A 171 9.42 4.09 -5.17
C THR A 171 9.78 3.14 -4.03
N ALA A 172 11.07 3.10 -3.68
CA ALA A 172 11.56 2.26 -2.60
C ALA A 172 10.89 2.61 -1.26
N GLU A 173 10.75 3.90 -0.98
CA GLU A 173 10.17 4.42 0.27
C GLU A 173 8.73 3.94 0.47
N VAL A 174 7.96 4.00 -0.61
CA VAL A 174 6.55 3.59 -0.61
C VAL A 174 6.43 2.08 -0.32
N LEU A 175 7.20 1.25 -1.01
CA LEU A 175 7.14 -0.19 -0.81
C LEU A 175 7.71 -0.62 0.54
N SER A 176 8.80 0.01 0.99
CA SER A 176 9.36 -0.25 2.32
C SER A 176 8.35 0.01 3.42
N GLU A 177 7.58 1.11 3.35
CA GLU A 177 6.58 1.43 4.35
C GLU A 177 5.41 0.44 4.33
N VAL A 178 4.89 0.10 3.14
CA VAL A 178 3.79 -0.86 3.00
C VAL A 178 4.15 -2.22 3.58
N TYR A 179 5.31 -2.77 3.22
CA TYR A 179 5.70 -4.09 3.71
C TYR A 179 6.24 -4.08 5.14
N TRP A 180 6.66 -2.90 5.65
CA TRP A 180 6.99 -2.74 7.05
C TRP A 180 5.76 -2.91 7.94
N GLU A 181 4.60 -2.38 7.55
CA GLU A 181 3.34 -2.56 8.31
C GLU A 181 2.97 -4.04 8.51
N ASP A 182 3.32 -4.92 7.56
CA ASP A 182 3.07 -6.36 7.68
C ASP A 182 3.91 -7.05 8.77
N VAL A 183 5.03 -6.44 9.18
CA VAL A 183 6.05 -7.08 10.05
C VAL A 183 6.48 -6.22 11.25
N GLU A 184 5.93 -5.02 11.44
CA GLU A 184 6.37 -4.09 12.48
C GLU A 184 6.21 -4.63 13.90
N ASP A 185 5.21 -5.47 14.13
CA ASP A 185 4.94 -6.12 15.41
C ASP A 185 5.75 -7.42 15.61
N GLU A 186 6.50 -7.87 14.59
CA GLU A 186 7.26 -9.11 14.66
C GLU A 186 8.58 -8.94 15.41
N ILE A 187 8.96 -9.97 16.16
CA ILE A 187 10.28 -10.00 16.80
C ILE A 187 11.35 -10.17 15.71
N PRO A 188 12.35 -9.27 15.63
CA PRO A 188 13.38 -9.35 14.60
C PRO A 188 14.09 -10.71 14.60
N TYR A 189 14.15 -11.35 13.44
CA TYR A 189 14.92 -12.56 13.25
C TYR A 189 16.42 -12.24 13.35
N THR A 190 17.11 -12.84 14.31
CA THR A 190 18.47 -12.45 14.67
C THR A 190 19.59 -13.20 13.94
N LEU A 191 19.27 -14.35 13.32
CA LEU A 191 20.25 -15.17 12.60
C LEU A 191 20.39 -14.68 11.15
N ASP A 192 21.57 -14.85 10.57
CA ASP A 192 21.84 -14.57 9.15
C ASP A 192 21.45 -15.73 8.21
N THR A 193 21.00 -16.85 8.78
CA THR A 193 20.63 -18.07 8.04
C THR A 193 19.34 -18.64 8.61
N LEU A 194 18.37 -18.86 7.73
CA LEU A 194 17.12 -19.55 7.99
C LEU A 194 17.21 -20.93 7.33
N ASP A 195 17.20 -21.99 8.14
CA ASP A 195 17.13 -23.36 7.64
C ASP A 195 15.66 -23.79 7.57
N VAL A 196 15.17 -24.05 6.36
CA VAL A 196 13.77 -24.45 6.15
C VAL A 196 13.38 -25.76 6.86
N ASN A 197 14.35 -26.58 7.27
CA ASN A 197 14.04 -27.77 8.08
C ASN A 197 13.44 -27.46 9.44
N ASP A 198 13.72 -26.28 9.99
CA ASP A 198 13.19 -25.85 11.28
C ASP A 198 11.75 -25.36 11.17
N TYR A 199 11.20 -25.28 9.94
CA TYR A 199 9.92 -24.67 9.61
C TYR A 199 9.03 -25.57 8.76
N ALA A 200 8.82 -26.82 9.20
CA ALA A 200 8.03 -27.80 8.45
C ALA A 200 6.57 -27.36 8.17
N ASP A 201 6.00 -26.50 9.04
CA ASP A 201 4.64 -25.95 8.90
C ASP A 201 4.62 -24.61 8.14
N GLY A 202 5.77 -24.17 7.58
CA GLY A 202 5.94 -22.87 6.93
C GLY A 202 6.52 -21.80 7.84
N PHE A 203 6.86 -20.62 7.28
CA PHE A 203 7.42 -19.48 8.00
C PHE A 203 6.90 -18.15 7.47
N GLY A 204 7.03 -17.09 8.27
CA GLY A 204 6.51 -15.75 8.05
C GLY A 204 5.24 -15.51 8.87
N PRO A 205 4.86 -14.23 9.11
CA PRO A 205 5.66 -13.04 8.75
C PRO A 205 7.02 -13.01 9.44
N LEU A 206 8.02 -12.35 8.81
CA LEU A 206 9.38 -12.31 9.33
C LEU A 206 10.06 -11.00 8.97
N TYR A 207 10.63 -10.33 9.98
CA TYR A 207 11.52 -9.19 9.82
C TYR A 207 12.97 -9.55 10.10
N ARG A 208 13.88 -9.17 9.22
CA ARG A 208 15.32 -9.32 9.39
C ARG A 208 16.04 -8.01 9.11
N ASP A 209 16.66 -7.45 10.14
CA ASP A 209 17.64 -6.37 9.99
C ASP A 209 19.02 -6.97 9.68
N GLY A 210 19.45 -6.80 8.44
CA GLY A 210 20.69 -7.35 7.89
C GLY A 210 20.49 -8.47 6.86
N THR A 211 21.58 -9.13 6.48
CA THR A 211 21.56 -10.18 5.45
C THR A 211 20.80 -11.42 5.88
N LEU A 212 20.17 -12.11 4.92
CA LEU A 212 19.49 -13.36 5.15
C LEU A 212 19.87 -14.40 4.08
N LYS A 213 20.14 -15.63 4.53
CA LYS A 213 20.28 -16.81 3.66
C LYS A 213 19.15 -17.78 4.00
N ILE A 214 18.37 -18.17 3.00
CA ILE A 214 17.35 -19.22 3.14
C ILE A 214 17.87 -20.47 2.47
N ILE A 215 18.10 -21.54 3.26
CA ILE A 215 18.74 -22.78 2.85
C ILE A 215 17.99 -24.00 3.39
N ASN A 216 18.35 -25.18 2.87
CA ASN A 216 17.91 -26.47 3.39
C ASN A 216 19.14 -27.31 3.72
N THR A 217 19.45 -27.51 5.00
CA THR A 217 20.57 -28.40 5.41
C THR A 217 20.14 -29.85 5.62
N GLY A 218 18.85 -30.15 5.55
CA GLY A 218 18.27 -31.47 5.84
C GLY A 218 17.97 -32.32 4.62
N THR A 219 16.74 -32.80 4.53
CA THR A 219 16.30 -33.69 3.46
C THR A 219 15.99 -32.89 2.18
N ALA A 220 16.56 -33.36 1.06
CA ALA A 220 16.25 -32.76 -0.24
C ALA A 220 14.76 -32.89 -0.59
N GLY A 221 14.20 -31.83 -1.19
CA GLY A 221 12.81 -31.78 -1.63
C GLY A 221 11.80 -31.49 -0.51
N LEU A 222 12.25 -30.96 0.63
CA LEU A 222 11.36 -30.43 1.67
C LEU A 222 10.50 -29.29 1.08
N SER A 223 9.19 -29.35 1.30
CA SER A 223 8.26 -28.28 0.92
C SER A 223 7.93 -27.43 2.14
N VAL A 224 8.02 -26.12 1.98
CA VAL A 224 7.65 -25.13 2.99
C VAL A 224 6.81 -24.03 2.36
N THR A 225 5.89 -23.47 3.13
CA THR A 225 4.94 -22.45 2.68
C THR A 225 5.25 -21.12 3.36
N LEU A 226 5.14 -20.01 2.62
CA LEU A 226 5.14 -18.68 3.23
C LEU A 226 3.77 -18.43 3.88
N ASN A 227 3.79 -18.03 5.15
CA ASN A 227 2.61 -17.72 5.95
C ASN A 227 2.42 -16.22 6.18
N GLY A 228 3.30 -15.39 5.62
CA GLY A 228 3.27 -13.93 5.71
C GLY A 228 4.47 -13.31 5.02
N THR A 229 4.48 -11.98 4.95
CA THR A 229 5.55 -11.18 4.34
C THR A 229 6.90 -11.44 4.97
N ILE A 230 7.94 -11.55 4.14
CA ILE A 230 9.34 -11.62 4.55
C ILE A 230 10.01 -10.30 4.21
N TYR A 231 10.35 -9.52 5.22
CA TYR A 231 11.00 -8.21 5.06
C TYR A 231 12.46 -8.27 5.49
N ILE A 232 13.38 -7.93 4.60
CA ILE A 232 14.83 -7.97 4.84
C ILE A 232 15.45 -6.63 4.44
N THR A 233 16.29 -6.05 5.33
CA THR A 233 16.92 -4.74 5.07
C THR A 233 18.23 -4.82 4.29
N SER A 234 18.76 -6.01 4.00
CA SER A 234 20.04 -6.16 3.31
C SER A 234 20.06 -7.34 2.35
N ASN A 235 21.18 -7.56 1.68
CA ASN A 235 21.38 -8.60 0.65
C ASN A 235 20.85 -9.98 1.08
N THR A 236 20.09 -10.61 0.19
CA THR A 236 19.38 -11.85 0.47
C THR A 236 19.73 -12.94 -0.55
N LEU A 237 19.98 -14.16 -0.04
CA LEU A 237 20.31 -15.33 -0.83
C LEU A 237 19.31 -16.48 -0.53
N ILE A 238 18.62 -17.00 -1.53
CA ILE A 238 17.63 -18.06 -1.39
C ILE A 238 18.05 -19.25 -2.27
N GLY A 239 18.21 -20.45 -1.69
CA GLY A 239 18.48 -21.65 -2.45
C GLY A 239 19.74 -21.60 -3.32
N MET A 240 20.78 -20.89 -2.87
CA MET A 240 22.06 -20.81 -3.58
C MET A 240 22.95 -22.02 -3.30
N THR A 241 22.82 -22.60 -2.12
CA THR A 241 23.65 -23.72 -1.63
C THR A 241 22.79 -24.77 -0.95
N ASP A 242 23.44 -25.85 -0.51
CA ASP A 242 22.88 -26.94 0.29
C ASP A 242 21.89 -27.82 -0.48
N GLN A 243 20.86 -28.35 0.18
CA GLN A 243 19.90 -29.27 -0.45
C GLN A 243 18.77 -28.52 -1.15
N ASN A 244 18.12 -29.17 -2.09
CA ASN A 244 16.96 -28.60 -2.75
C ASN A 244 15.77 -28.54 -1.78
N PHE A 245 14.94 -27.52 -1.92
CA PHE A 245 13.67 -27.38 -1.25
C PHE A 245 12.63 -26.73 -2.17
N ILE A 246 11.37 -26.88 -1.81
CA ILE A 246 10.23 -26.27 -2.49
C ILE A 246 9.73 -25.14 -1.62
N LEU A 247 9.60 -23.95 -2.19
CA LEU A 247 9.05 -22.75 -1.55
C LEU A 247 7.73 -22.40 -2.22
N ASP A 248 6.63 -22.62 -1.51
CA ASP A 248 5.30 -22.18 -1.92
C ASP A 248 5.09 -20.74 -1.43
N LEU A 249 4.92 -19.82 -2.38
CA LEU A 249 4.75 -18.39 -2.08
C LEU A 249 3.39 -18.08 -1.42
N ASN A 250 2.35 -18.88 -1.70
CA ASN A 250 1.04 -18.77 -1.04
C ASN A 250 0.46 -17.35 -1.00
N GLY A 251 0.59 -16.59 -2.07
CA GLY A 251 0.15 -15.19 -2.16
C GLY A 251 1.05 -14.16 -1.47
N GLN A 252 2.07 -14.60 -0.74
CA GLN A 252 2.88 -13.73 0.12
C GLN A 252 4.01 -13.01 -0.63
N THR A 253 4.62 -12.03 0.03
CA THR A 253 5.71 -11.21 -0.52
C THR A 253 7.03 -11.49 0.17
N ILE A 254 8.11 -11.57 -0.64
CA ILE A 254 9.50 -11.43 -0.19
C ILE A 254 9.96 -10.05 -0.63
N PHE A 255 10.19 -9.17 0.32
CA PHE A 255 10.65 -7.80 0.11
C PHE A 255 12.07 -7.60 0.65
N VAL A 256 12.97 -7.08 -0.20
CA VAL A 256 14.37 -6.80 0.15
C VAL A 256 14.65 -5.32 -0.08
N GLU A 257 14.87 -4.58 1.00
CA GLU A 257 15.09 -3.13 0.99
C GLU A 257 16.50 -2.74 0.49
N ASP A 258 17.43 -3.68 0.35
CA ASP A 258 18.81 -3.47 -0.10
C ASP A 258 18.87 -2.87 -1.50
N ASP A 259 19.67 -1.82 -1.68
CA ASP A 259 19.84 -1.10 -2.96
C ASP A 259 21.03 -1.59 -3.81
N THR A 260 21.67 -2.72 -3.44
CA THR A 260 22.77 -3.31 -4.20
C THR A 260 22.34 -3.60 -5.64
N GLY A 261 23.04 -3.02 -6.59
CA GLY A 261 22.71 -3.10 -8.02
C GLY A 261 21.62 -2.13 -8.47
N ALA A 262 21.19 -1.21 -7.62
CA ALA A 262 20.34 -0.10 -8.03
C ALA A 262 21.06 0.82 -9.03
N ALA A 263 20.30 1.36 -9.97
CA ALA A 263 20.79 2.42 -10.84
C ALA A 263 20.90 3.75 -10.07
N PRO A 264 21.81 4.64 -10.45
CA PRO A 264 21.86 5.99 -9.91
C PRO A 264 20.58 6.77 -10.17
N GLU A 265 20.18 7.65 -9.25
CA GLU A 265 18.95 8.44 -9.40
C GLU A 265 18.99 9.41 -10.59
N ASP A 266 20.17 9.90 -10.94
CA ASP A 266 20.40 10.79 -12.07
C ASP A 266 20.58 10.06 -13.42
N ASP A 267 20.73 8.73 -13.39
CA ASP A 267 20.84 7.88 -14.57
C ASP A 267 20.17 6.50 -14.33
N PRO A 268 18.84 6.46 -14.27
CA PRO A 268 18.09 5.27 -13.88
C PRO A 268 18.23 4.09 -14.85
N CYS A 269 18.73 4.33 -16.07
CA CYS A 269 18.95 3.29 -17.07
C CYS A 269 20.39 2.75 -17.09
N ASN A 270 21.21 3.04 -16.09
CA ASN A 270 22.61 2.61 -16.02
C ASN A 270 22.91 1.92 -14.68
N PRO A 271 22.39 0.71 -14.46
CA PRO A 271 22.57 -0.02 -13.21
C PRO A 271 24.02 -0.52 -13.04
N ALA A 272 24.37 -0.83 -11.81
CA ALA A 272 25.64 -1.52 -11.54
C ALA A 272 25.58 -2.96 -12.07
N GLU A 273 26.41 -3.29 -13.04
CA GLU A 273 26.43 -4.60 -13.68
C GLU A 273 26.73 -5.73 -12.67
N ASN A 274 25.98 -6.83 -12.77
CA ASN A 274 26.15 -8.06 -12.02
C ASN A 274 26.12 -7.90 -10.48
N GLN A 275 25.46 -6.88 -9.97
CA GLN A 275 25.20 -6.69 -8.55
C GLN A 275 23.69 -6.88 -8.26
N TYR A 276 23.38 -7.64 -7.22
CA TYR A 276 22.00 -8.01 -6.91
C TYR A 276 21.76 -7.95 -5.42
N ALA A 277 20.70 -7.27 -5.01
CA ALA A 277 20.20 -7.25 -3.65
C ALA A 277 19.56 -8.58 -3.26
N LEU A 278 18.87 -9.21 -4.22
CA LEU A 278 18.23 -10.50 -4.03
C LEU A 278 18.73 -11.50 -5.08
N ARG A 279 19.16 -12.68 -4.61
CA ARG A 279 19.55 -13.77 -5.49
C ARG A 279 18.81 -15.06 -5.11
N ILE A 280 18.12 -15.64 -6.09
CA ILE A 280 17.41 -16.90 -5.93
C ILE A 280 18.02 -17.94 -6.85
N GLY A 281 18.52 -19.01 -6.28
CA GLY A 281 19.29 -20.02 -6.98
C GLY A 281 18.53 -21.30 -7.25
N THR A 282 19.16 -22.21 -8.01
CA THR A 282 18.60 -23.46 -8.51
C THR A 282 18.30 -24.51 -7.43
N LYS A 283 18.67 -24.28 -6.17
CA LYS A 283 18.31 -25.15 -5.06
C LYS A 283 16.92 -24.85 -4.48
N CYS A 284 16.35 -23.70 -4.85
CA CYS A 284 14.96 -23.37 -4.57
C CYS A 284 14.08 -23.75 -5.76
N THR A 285 13.04 -24.54 -5.53
CA THR A 285 11.92 -24.71 -6.46
C THR A 285 10.79 -23.83 -5.97
N MET A 286 10.33 -22.89 -6.79
CA MET A 286 9.21 -22.01 -6.43
C MET A 286 7.90 -22.53 -6.99
N THR A 287 6.84 -22.40 -6.20
CA THR A 287 5.45 -22.77 -6.55
C THR A 287 4.48 -21.72 -6.03
N GLY A 288 3.27 -21.74 -6.55
CA GLY A 288 2.20 -20.84 -6.13
C GLY A 288 2.39 -19.38 -6.58
N SER A 289 1.36 -18.59 -6.36
CA SER A 289 1.36 -17.15 -6.65
C SER A 289 2.06 -16.38 -5.53
N GLY A 290 2.68 -15.22 -5.85
CA GLY A 290 3.30 -14.36 -4.85
C GLY A 290 4.18 -13.27 -5.45
N CYS A 291 4.76 -12.43 -4.59
CA CYS A 291 5.58 -11.30 -5.00
C CYS A 291 7.03 -11.46 -4.54
N ILE A 292 7.96 -11.14 -5.43
CA ILE A 292 9.41 -11.11 -5.21
C ILE A 292 9.88 -9.70 -5.55
N ILE A 293 10.21 -8.92 -4.56
CA ILE A 293 10.50 -7.50 -4.74
C ILE A 293 11.83 -7.15 -4.09
N ALA A 294 12.65 -6.39 -4.77
CA ALA A 294 13.85 -5.79 -4.21
C ALA A 294 14.00 -4.33 -4.67
N VAL A 295 14.57 -3.49 -3.80
CA VAL A 295 14.93 -2.12 -4.18
C VAL A 295 16.05 -2.13 -5.22
N GLY A 296 17.09 -2.91 -5.00
CA GLY A 296 18.19 -3.12 -5.94
C GLY A 296 17.94 -4.22 -6.98
N GLY A 297 19.00 -4.75 -7.56
CA GLY A 297 18.90 -5.79 -8.61
C GLY A 297 18.40 -7.14 -8.09
N ILE A 298 17.74 -7.91 -8.95
CA ILE A 298 17.28 -9.27 -8.69
C ILE A 298 17.92 -10.25 -9.67
N GLU A 299 18.56 -11.31 -9.15
CA GLU A 299 18.95 -12.48 -9.91
C GLU A 299 17.98 -13.62 -9.59
N PHE A 300 17.06 -13.92 -10.51
CA PHE A 300 15.97 -14.90 -10.33
C PHE A 300 16.25 -16.15 -11.16
N LYS A 301 16.83 -17.17 -10.52
CA LYS A 301 17.26 -18.43 -11.16
C LYS A 301 16.73 -19.68 -10.44
N PRO A 302 15.51 -19.71 -9.91
CA PRO A 302 14.96 -20.90 -9.28
C PRO A 302 14.63 -21.97 -10.30
N ASN A 303 14.39 -23.19 -9.82
CA ASN A 303 13.50 -24.09 -10.56
C ASN A 303 12.06 -23.59 -10.38
N LEU A 304 11.25 -23.68 -11.42
CA LEU A 304 9.84 -23.30 -11.38
C LEU A 304 8.99 -24.56 -11.58
N ASP A 305 8.01 -24.74 -10.71
CA ASP A 305 6.98 -25.79 -10.78
C ASP A 305 5.63 -25.13 -10.50
N CYS A 306 5.35 -24.07 -11.27
CA CYS A 306 4.14 -23.27 -11.16
C CYS A 306 3.04 -23.86 -12.06
N ASN A 307 1.79 -23.77 -11.60
CA ASN A 307 0.66 -24.02 -12.47
C ASN A 307 0.46 -22.85 -13.45
N PRO A 308 -0.16 -23.08 -14.61
CA PRO A 308 -0.47 -22.00 -15.53
C PRO A 308 -1.40 -20.90 -14.97
N ASP A 309 -2.08 -21.17 -13.86
CA ASP A 309 -2.95 -20.22 -13.17
C ASP A 309 -2.23 -19.47 -12.03
N ASP A 310 -0.97 -19.87 -11.70
CA ASP A 310 -0.17 -19.15 -10.71
C ASP A 310 0.38 -17.85 -11.31
N HIS A 311 0.52 -16.81 -10.49
CA HIS A 311 1.11 -15.54 -10.90
C HIS A 311 2.26 -15.16 -9.97
N ILE A 312 3.50 -15.19 -10.49
CA ILE A 312 4.66 -14.67 -9.78
C ILE A 312 4.96 -13.25 -10.29
N PHE A 313 4.92 -12.29 -9.38
CA PHE A 313 5.29 -10.91 -9.68
C PHE A 313 6.72 -10.65 -9.20
N VAL A 314 7.64 -10.37 -10.13
CA VAL A 314 9.05 -10.05 -9.81
C VAL A 314 9.34 -8.61 -10.16
N LEU A 315 9.74 -7.80 -9.17
CA LEU A 315 9.98 -6.37 -9.34
C LEU A 315 11.32 -5.94 -8.74
N SER A 316 12.21 -5.43 -9.57
CA SER A 316 13.36 -4.62 -9.15
C SER A 316 13.00 -3.14 -9.26
N VAL A 317 12.90 -2.45 -8.10
CA VAL A 317 12.40 -1.07 -8.03
C VAL A 317 13.36 -0.08 -8.69
N ARG A 318 14.67 -0.28 -8.52
CA ARG A 318 15.71 0.62 -9.03
C ARG A 318 16.84 -0.08 -9.82
N GLY A 319 16.76 -1.39 -10.01
CA GLY A 319 17.82 -2.18 -10.62
C GLY A 319 17.35 -3.00 -11.82
N VAL A 320 18.09 -4.08 -12.06
CA VAL A 320 17.84 -5.06 -13.13
C VAL A 320 17.09 -6.26 -12.57
N THR A 321 16.08 -6.75 -13.28
CA THR A 321 15.50 -8.08 -13.06
C THR A 321 16.10 -9.06 -14.08
N HIS A 322 16.97 -9.95 -13.59
CA HIS A 322 17.60 -10.99 -14.40
C HIS A 322 16.92 -12.33 -14.17
N LEU A 323 16.15 -12.79 -15.15
CA LEU A 323 15.46 -14.08 -15.16
C LEU A 323 16.29 -15.14 -15.90
N GLN A 324 16.60 -16.25 -15.22
CA GLN A 324 17.19 -17.45 -15.81
C GLN A 324 16.62 -18.70 -15.13
N PRO A 325 15.33 -18.99 -15.28
CA PRO A 325 14.67 -20.08 -14.59
C PRO A 325 15.00 -21.43 -15.25
N ASN A 326 14.72 -22.50 -14.52
CA ASN A 326 14.61 -23.84 -15.08
C ASN A 326 13.14 -24.26 -14.94
N GLY A 327 12.38 -24.16 -16.00
CA GLY A 327 10.93 -24.30 -16.07
C GLY A 327 10.26 -23.05 -16.64
N ASP A 328 8.96 -23.14 -16.86
CA ASP A 328 8.16 -22.05 -17.41
C ASP A 328 7.84 -21.02 -16.30
N PHE A 329 8.07 -19.76 -16.58
CA PHE A 329 7.67 -18.65 -15.72
C PHE A 329 6.26 -18.19 -16.09
N TYR A 330 5.39 -18.04 -15.09
CA TYR A 330 4.04 -17.51 -15.23
C TYR A 330 3.89 -16.27 -14.37
N GLY A 331 3.57 -15.11 -14.97
CA GLY A 331 3.40 -13.85 -14.25
C GLY A 331 4.02 -12.64 -14.93
N THR A 332 4.53 -11.71 -14.13
CA THR A 332 5.10 -10.44 -14.56
C THR A 332 6.52 -10.25 -14.07
N LEU A 333 7.38 -9.76 -14.96
CA LEU A 333 8.75 -9.34 -14.67
C LEU A 333 8.86 -7.83 -14.85
N ALA A 334 9.31 -7.13 -13.84
CA ALA A 334 9.48 -5.70 -13.88
C ALA A 334 10.84 -5.27 -13.33
N GLY A 335 11.48 -4.30 -13.99
CA GLY A 335 12.76 -3.76 -13.59
C GLY A 335 12.94 -2.34 -14.11
N LEU A 336 13.27 -1.38 -13.22
CA LEU A 336 13.44 0.01 -13.62
C LEU A 336 14.51 0.16 -14.71
N ALA A 337 15.70 -0.36 -14.44
CA ALA A 337 16.83 -0.21 -15.35
C ALA A 337 16.76 -1.17 -16.53
N GLU A 338 16.43 -2.43 -16.28
CA GLU A 338 16.35 -3.44 -17.33
C GLU A 338 15.64 -4.69 -16.85
N VAL A 339 14.94 -5.39 -17.75
CA VAL A 339 14.55 -6.78 -17.59
C VAL A 339 15.33 -7.64 -18.59
N TYR A 340 16.11 -8.59 -18.06
CA TYR A 340 16.96 -9.46 -18.83
C TYR A 340 16.53 -10.93 -18.68
N ILE A 341 16.17 -11.60 -19.78
CA ILE A 341 15.76 -13.01 -19.79
C ILE A 341 16.80 -13.84 -20.51
N GLN A 342 17.30 -14.87 -19.85
CA GLN A 342 18.28 -15.80 -20.40
C GLN A 342 17.80 -17.26 -20.32
N ASN A 343 17.59 -17.90 -21.47
CA ASN A 343 17.25 -19.32 -21.61
C ASN A 343 15.96 -19.72 -20.85
N GLY A 344 14.90 -18.94 -20.92
CA GLY A 344 13.61 -19.25 -20.30
C GLY A 344 12.44 -18.65 -21.04
N ASP A 345 11.28 -19.25 -20.89
CA ASP A 345 10.04 -18.73 -21.41
C ASP A 345 9.27 -17.98 -20.30
N ALA A 346 8.75 -16.82 -20.63
CA ALA A 346 7.91 -16.04 -19.75
C ALA A 346 6.49 -15.96 -20.32
N ASN A 347 5.52 -16.37 -19.52
CA ASN A 347 4.11 -16.43 -19.89
C ASN A 347 3.33 -15.45 -19.03
N TRP A 348 2.50 -14.64 -19.63
CA TRP A 348 1.60 -13.77 -18.89
C TRP A 348 0.39 -14.54 -18.36
N VAL A 349 0.00 -14.24 -17.14
CA VAL A 349 -1.22 -14.74 -16.48
C VAL A 349 -1.94 -13.56 -15.85
N ASP A 350 -3.27 -13.55 -15.92
CA ASP A 350 -4.08 -12.51 -15.31
C ASP A 350 -3.88 -12.50 -13.78
N PRO A 351 -3.34 -11.41 -13.21
CA PRO A 351 -3.12 -11.31 -11.76
C PRO A 351 -4.42 -11.21 -10.95
N SER A 352 -5.56 -10.90 -11.58
CA SER A 352 -6.84 -10.70 -10.88
C SER A 352 -7.38 -11.96 -10.21
N GLY A 353 -6.92 -13.15 -10.63
CA GLY A 353 -7.26 -14.44 -10.02
C GLY A 353 -6.31 -14.88 -8.92
N ALA A 354 -5.16 -14.22 -8.77
CA ALA A 354 -4.16 -14.55 -7.78
C ALA A 354 -4.36 -13.66 -6.53
N ASP A 355 -4.39 -14.29 -5.35
CA ASP A 355 -4.43 -13.56 -4.07
C ASP A 355 -3.00 -13.09 -3.75
N LEU A 356 -2.59 -11.98 -4.38
CA LEU A 356 -1.25 -11.43 -4.24
C LEU A 356 -1.22 -10.37 -3.15
N ASN A 357 -0.33 -10.52 -2.19
CA ASN A 357 0.00 -9.44 -1.24
C ASN A 357 0.89 -8.38 -1.94
N PHE A 358 0.31 -7.73 -2.95
CA PHE A 358 0.91 -6.60 -3.64
C PHE A 358 -0.04 -5.40 -3.52
N PRO A 359 0.40 -4.28 -2.92
CA PRO A 359 -0.47 -3.18 -2.53
C PRO A 359 -1.18 -2.49 -3.70
N TYR A 360 -0.86 -2.88 -4.94
CA TYR A 360 -1.31 -2.19 -6.15
C TYR A 360 -2.15 -3.05 -7.10
N ILE A 361 -2.40 -4.32 -6.73
CA ILE A 361 -3.30 -5.21 -7.48
C ILE A 361 -4.69 -5.25 -6.82
N ALA A 362 -4.85 -4.60 -5.65
CA ALA A 362 -6.12 -4.55 -4.96
C ALA A 362 -7.19 -3.82 -5.79
N GLU A 363 -8.33 -4.46 -5.90
CA GLU A 363 -9.54 -4.04 -6.62
C GLU A 363 -9.73 -2.52 -6.70
N ILE A 364 -9.89 -2.01 -7.91
CA ILE A 364 -10.43 -0.69 -8.20
C ILE A 364 -11.81 -0.60 -7.51
N GLY A 365 -11.88 -0.08 -6.29
CA GLY A 365 -13.18 0.00 -5.63
C GLY A 365 -13.23 0.54 -4.20
N THR A 366 -12.15 0.61 -3.47
CA THR A 366 -12.18 1.21 -2.12
C THR A 366 -11.63 2.64 -2.14
N LEU A 367 -12.55 3.59 -2.17
CA LEU A 367 -12.30 4.99 -1.78
C LEU A 367 -11.49 5.00 -0.48
N GLY A 368 -10.46 5.86 -0.41
CA GLY A 368 -9.57 6.00 0.73
C GLY A 368 -10.33 5.88 2.06
N SER A 369 -9.93 4.95 2.89
CA SER A 369 -10.60 4.72 4.16
C SER A 369 -10.14 5.77 5.16
N ILE A 370 -11.11 6.43 5.80
CA ILE A 370 -10.84 7.14 7.05
C ILE A 370 -10.55 6.05 8.08
N ALA A 371 -9.28 5.91 8.49
CA ALA A 371 -8.88 4.89 9.45
C ALA A 371 -9.55 5.10 10.81
N THR A 372 -9.60 6.34 11.28
CA THR A 372 -10.32 6.75 12.49
C THR A 372 -10.75 8.19 12.38
N TRP A 373 -11.86 8.56 13.05
CA TRP A 373 -12.23 9.96 13.28
C TRP A 373 -12.70 10.13 14.72
N GLU A 374 -12.41 11.27 15.29
CA GLU A 374 -12.76 11.62 16.66
C GLU A 374 -13.38 13.02 16.72
N LEU A 375 -14.42 13.18 17.51
CA LEU A 375 -15.02 14.47 17.81
C LEU A 375 -14.34 15.01 19.07
N ILE A 376 -13.66 16.16 18.96
CA ILE A 376 -12.92 16.80 20.03
C ILE A 376 -13.73 17.96 20.64
#